data_28454755be5b68444670407632c41e3d
#
_entry.id   28454755be5b68444670407632c41e3d
#
_cell.length_a   1.000
_cell.length_b   1.000
_cell.length_c   1.000
_cell.angle_alpha   90.00
_cell.angle_beta   90.00
_cell.angle_gamma   90.00
#
_symmetry.space_group_name_H-M   'P 1'
#
loop_
_entity.id
_entity.type
_entity.pdbx_description
1 polymer ?
#
loop_
_entity_poly.entity_id
_entity_poly.type
_entity_poly.pdbx_seq_one_letter_code
_entity_poly.pdbx_strand_id
1 'polypeptide(L)'
;MKSFSESYKEAGVDVTAGYKAVELMKAHVAKTMTSGVLSGLGGFGGLFELDTTGIEKPVLVSGTDGVGTKLKIAFLMDKHNTVGIDCVAMCVNDVICCGAKPLFFLDYIAVGKNYPEKIAEIVSGVAEGCVQSGAALIGGETAEMPGFYPVDEYDLAGFAVGVVDKSKILRPDEQKAGDVMIAIKSSGVHSNGFSLVRKVFTVNEANLARHYSDLGSTLGETLLTPTKIYVKAVQSLLSAVNVKSISHITGGGFYENIPRSLPNGISAKIERNAVDVLPIFNLIAETGKIPERDMFNTFNMGVGMTVVVDKNDADKALEAVKAAGEEAYVLGELVDSEEGVIIC
;
A
#
# COMPACT_ATOMS: atom_id res chain seq x y z
N MET A 1 30.97 -19.42 9.73
CA MET A 1 31.08 -20.58 8.79
C MET A 1 29.75 -20.66 8.04
N LYS A 2 29.76 -20.62 6.71
CA LYS A 2 28.50 -20.75 5.94
C LYS A 2 28.05 -22.22 6.02
N SER A 3 26.78 -22.46 6.37
CA SER A 3 26.19 -23.80 6.38
C SER A 3 26.04 -24.32 4.95
N PHE A 4 26.18 -25.64 4.76
CA PHE A 4 25.98 -26.32 3.49
C PHE A 4 25.37 -27.69 3.77
N SER A 5 24.40 -28.10 2.98
CA SER A 5 23.79 -29.44 3.05
C SER A 5 23.43 -29.91 1.64
N GLU A 6 24.14 -30.93 1.12
CA GLU A 6 23.81 -31.50 -0.18
C GLU A 6 22.43 -32.15 -0.18
N SER A 7 22.10 -32.91 0.85
CA SER A 7 20.79 -33.57 0.95
C SER A 7 19.63 -32.56 0.95
N TYR A 8 19.84 -31.38 1.55
CA TYR A 8 18.82 -30.35 1.55
C TYR A 8 18.71 -29.68 0.18
N LYS A 9 19.82 -29.49 -0.51
CA LYS A 9 19.86 -29.02 -1.91
C LYS A 9 19.19 -29.99 -2.87
N GLU A 10 19.43 -31.29 -2.70
CA GLU A 10 18.74 -32.34 -3.47
C GLU A 10 17.25 -32.37 -3.24
N ALA A 11 16.79 -31.96 -2.03
CA ALA A 11 15.40 -31.77 -1.70
C ALA A 11 14.79 -30.44 -2.24
N GLY A 12 15.61 -29.64 -2.95
CA GLY A 12 15.16 -28.42 -3.64
C GLY A 12 15.42 -27.12 -2.86
N VAL A 13 16.14 -27.13 -1.72
CA VAL A 13 16.44 -25.94 -0.92
C VAL A 13 17.93 -25.63 -0.94
N ASP A 14 18.32 -24.50 -1.58
CA ASP A 14 19.72 -24.07 -1.66
C ASP A 14 20.05 -22.98 -0.63
N VAL A 15 20.57 -23.38 0.52
CA VAL A 15 21.00 -22.49 1.61
C VAL A 15 22.05 -21.47 1.13
N THR A 16 22.90 -21.85 0.15
CA THR A 16 23.94 -20.94 -0.36
C THR A 16 23.35 -19.81 -1.20
N ALA A 17 22.27 -20.07 -1.92
CA ALA A 17 21.49 -19.05 -2.63
C ALA A 17 20.89 -18.04 -1.64
N GLY A 18 20.37 -18.52 -0.49
CA GLY A 18 19.90 -17.66 0.59
C GLY A 18 20.96 -16.70 1.10
N TYR A 19 22.18 -17.20 1.39
CA TYR A 19 23.29 -16.32 1.82
C TYR A 19 23.67 -15.30 0.75
N LYS A 20 23.62 -15.64 -0.53
CA LYS A 20 23.91 -14.72 -1.63
C LYS A 20 22.81 -13.65 -1.73
N ALA A 21 21.54 -14.02 -1.62
CA ALA A 21 20.43 -13.09 -1.61
C ALA A 21 20.58 -12.05 -0.48
N VAL A 22 20.85 -12.50 0.75
CA VAL A 22 21.10 -11.60 1.90
C VAL A 22 22.27 -10.64 1.63
N GLU A 23 23.35 -11.11 1.01
CA GLU A 23 24.49 -10.23 0.68
C GLU A 23 24.11 -9.15 -0.33
N LEU A 24 23.35 -9.50 -1.38
CA LEU A 24 22.91 -8.58 -2.42
C LEU A 24 21.92 -7.51 -1.89
N MET A 25 21.06 -7.87 -0.94
CA MET A 25 20.06 -6.93 -0.41
C MET A 25 20.60 -5.95 0.64
N LYS A 26 21.76 -6.21 1.26
CA LYS A 26 22.31 -5.36 2.34
C LYS A 26 22.37 -3.88 2.02
N ALA A 27 22.80 -3.51 0.82
CA ALA A 27 22.91 -2.11 0.40
C ALA A 27 21.53 -1.42 0.28
N HIS A 28 20.48 -2.17 -0.07
CA HIS A 28 19.11 -1.66 -0.12
C HIS A 28 18.56 -1.45 1.28
N VAL A 29 18.69 -2.45 2.15
CA VAL A 29 18.23 -2.40 3.54
C VAL A 29 18.93 -1.29 4.32
N ALA A 30 20.23 -1.08 4.11
CA ALA A 30 21.00 -0.02 4.77
C ALA A 30 20.42 1.39 4.54
N LYS A 31 19.74 1.63 3.41
CA LYS A 31 19.10 2.94 3.12
C LYS A 31 17.88 3.22 4.00
N THR A 32 17.30 2.19 4.62
CA THR A 32 16.09 2.31 5.44
C THR A 32 16.40 2.53 6.92
N MET A 33 17.67 2.43 7.33
CA MET A 33 18.05 2.50 8.74
C MET A 33 17.73 3.86 9.34
N THR A 34 17.05 3.82 10.48
CA THR A 34 16.74 4.99 11.30
C THR A 34 17.46 4.90 12.64
N SER A 35 17.45 6.00 13.41
CA SER A 35 18.11 6.05 14.73
C SER A 35 17.57 5.04 15.75
N GLY A 36 16.32 4.56 15.56
CA GLY A 36 15.72 3.56 16.44
C GLY A 36 16.21 2.13 16.21
N VAL A 37 16.91 1.84 15.10
CA VAL A 37 17.36 0.48 14.78
C VAL A 37 18.60 0.14 15.60
N LEU A 38 18.50 -0.90 16.46
CA LEU A 38 19.59 -1.33 17.34
C LEU A 38 20.32 -2.58 16.84
N SER A 39 19.78 -3.30 15.85
CA SER A 39 20.36 -4.54 15.33
C SER A 39 20.56 -4.48 13.81
N GLY A 40 21.62 -5.12 13.34
CA GLY A 40 21.77 -5.41 11.90
C GLY A 40 20.96 -6.65 11.47
N LEU A 41 20.94 -6.90 10.14
CA LEU A 41 20.34 -8.12 9.58
C LEU A 41 21.07 -9.38 10.04
N GLY A 42 20.31 -10.48 10.26
CA GLY A 42 20.85 -11.82 10.54
C GLY A 42 20.78 -12.25 12.00
N GLY A 43 20.16 -11.46 12.87
CA GLY A 43 19.77 -11.88 14.23
C GLY A 43 18.47 -12.68 14.23
N PHE A 44 18.05 -13.21 15.41
CA PHE A 44 16.75 -13.89 15.57
C PHE A 44 15.56 -12.93 15.48
N GLY A 45 15.78 -11.62 15.64
CA GLY A 45 14.76 -10.59 15.56
C GLY A 45 15.36 -9.21 15.33
N GLY A 46 14.57 -8.31 14.76
CA GLY A 46 14.90 -6.90 14.65
C GLY A 46 14.68 -6.19 15.98
N LEU A 47 15.68 -5.46 16.47
CA LEU A 47 15.58 -4.65 17.69
C LEU A 47 15.34 -3.19 17.29
N PHE A 48 14.30 -2.61 17.86
CA PHE A 48 13.94 -1.22 17.60
C PHE A 48 13.70 -0.47 18.92
N GLU A 49 14.42 0.61 19.15
CA GLU A 49 14.20 1.50 20.29
C GLU A 49 13.09 2.49 19.97
N LEU A 50 12.04 2.48 20.77
CA LEU A 50 10.92 3.39 20.61
C LEU A 50 11.27 4.77 21.20
N ASP A 51 11.38 5.77 20.37
CA ASP A 51 11.43 7.17 20.80
C ASP A 51 10.02 7.61 21.22
N THR A 52 9.84 7.89 22.50
CA THR A 52 8.58 8.38 23.09
C THR A 52 8.56 9.90 23.27
N THR A 53 9.50 10.65 22.71
CA THR A 53 9.53 12.10 22.80
C THR A 53 8.25 12.72 22.21
N GLY A 54 7.50 13.46 23.05
CA GLY A 54 6.22 14.06 22.66
C GLY A 54 5.05 13.06 22.59
N ILE A 55 5.24 11.85 23.12
CA ILE A 55 4.20 10.81 23.27
C ILE A 55 4.02 10.53 24.75
N GLU A 56 2.85 10.87 25.28
CA GLU A 56 2.54 10.68 26.70
C GLU A 56 2.12 9.24 26.99
N LYS A 57 1.27 8.68 26.12
CA LYS A 57 0.76 7.30 26.23
C LYS A 57 0.90 6.59 24.88
N PRO A 58 2.04 5.93 24.63
CA PRO A 58 2.28 5.28 23.34
C PRO A 58 1.33 4.11 23.11
N VAL A 59 0.71 4.08 21.93
CA VAL A 59 -0.10 2.97 21.43
C VAL A 59 0.55 2.49 20.13
N LEU A 60 0.86 1.19 20.07
CA LEU A 60 1.36 0.57 18.86
C LEU A 60 0.21 0.21 17.92
N VAL A 61 0.38 0.50 16.64
CA VAL A 61 -0.54 0.15 15.57
C VAL A 61 0.20 -0.77 14.61
N SER A 62 -0.41 -1.88 14.22
CA SER A 62 0.19 -2.82 13.28
C SER A 62 -0.75 -3.10 12.12
N GLY A 63 -0.18 -3.30 10.94
CA GLY A 63 -0.85 -3.71 9.73
C GLY A 63 -0.06 -4.82 9.03
N THR A 64 -0.77 -5.79 8.46
CA THR A 64 -0.18 -6.83 7.63
C THR A 64 -1.01 -6.99 6.37
N ASP A 65 -0.34 -7.09 5.23
CA ASP A 65 -0.98 -7.27 3.93
C ASP A 65 0.02 -7.88 2.94
N GLY A 66 -0.48 -8.35 1.80
CA GLY A 66 0.31 -8.86 0.69
C GLY A 66 0.08 -8.05 -0.59
N VAL A 67 0.86 -8.38 -1.63
CA VAL A 67 0.71 -7.76 -2.95
C VAL A 67 -0.50 -8.36 -3.70
N GLY A 68 -0.79 -9.61 -3.47
CA GLY A 68 -1.87 -10.32 -4.13
C GLY A 68 -1.60 -10.60 -5.61
N THR A 69 -2.68 -10.72 -6.41
CA THR A 69 -2.58 -11.24 -7.78
C THR A 69 -1.96 -10.26 -8.80
N LYS A 70 -1.59 -9.04 -8.39
CA LYS A 70 -0.72 -8.14 -9.16
C LYS A 70 0.63 -8.79 -9.47
N LEU A 71 1.11 -9.69 -8.60
CA LEU A 71 2.35 -10.44 -8.81
C LEU A 71 2.38 -11.19 -10.16
N LYS A 72 1.22 -11.65 -10.67
CA LYS A 72 1.15 -12.29 -11.98
C LYS A 72 1.54 -11.36 -13.15
N ILE A 73 1.35 -10.05 -12.98
CA ILE A 73 1.82 -9.05 -13.97
C ILE A 73 3.36 -8.94 -13.87
N ALA A 74 3.89 -8.88 -12.64
CA ALA A 74 5.33 -8.84 -12.41
C ALA A 74 6.05 -10.06 -12.99
N PHE A 75 5.47 -11.26 -12.84
CA PHE A 75 6.03 -12.49 -13.41
C PHE A 75 6.07 -12.45 -14.93
N LEU A 76 4.98 -12.04 -15.59
CA LEU A 76 4.92 -11.97 -17.06
C LEU A 76 5.81 -10.88 -17.66
N MET A 77 6.09 -9.82 -16.91
CA MET A 77 6.95 -8.72 -17.34
C MET A 77 8.40 -8.88 -16.87
N ASP A 78 8.70 -9.91 -16.10
CA ASP A 78 10.00 -10.12 -15.43
C ASP A 78 10.51 -8.82 -14.75
N LYS A 79 9.61 -8.16 -14.01
CA LYS A 79 9.87 -6.88 -13.34
C LYS A 79 9.42 -6.95 -11.90
N HIS A 80 10.37 -6.99 -10.95
CA HIS A 80 10.11 -7.35 -9.57
C HIS A 80 10.38 -6.21 -8.56
N ASN A 81 11.01 -5.12 -8.98
CA ASN A 81 11.39 -4.01 -8.10
C ASN A 81 10.23 -3.08 -7.69
N THR A 82 9.06 -3.18 -8.33
CA THR A 82 7.91 -2.31 -8.02
C THR A 82 6.99 -2.91 -6.96
N VAL A 83 6.81 -4.24 -6.96
CA VAL A 83 5.85 -4.92 -6.08
C VAL A 83 6.24 -4.88 -4.60
N GLY A 84 7.53 -4.68 -4.30
CA GLY A 84 7.98 -4.42 -2.93
C GLY A 84 7.43 -3.11 -2.37
N ILE A 85 7.32 -2.07 -3.22
CA ILE A 85 6.68 -0.79 -2.83
C ILE A 85 5.19 -1.02 -2.55
N ASP A 86 4.49 -1.81 -3.38
CA ASP A 86 3.10 -2.19 -3.14
C ASP A 86 2.93 -2.85 -1.77
N CYS A 87 3.77 -3.83 -1.44
CA CYS A 87 3.73 -4.54 -0.17
C CYS A 87 3.83 -3.59 1.04
N VAL A 88 4.81 -2.69 1.00
CA VAL A 88 4.99 -1.67 2.06
C VAL A 88 3.81 -0.73 2.12
N ALA A 89 3.37 -0.21 0.96
CA ALA A 89 2.27 0.75 0.87
C ALA A 89 0.96 0.20 1.46
N MET A 90 0.60 -1.05 1.15
CA MET A 90 -0.61 -1.68 1.66
C MET A 90 -0.61 -1.73 3.19
N CYS A 91 0.52 -2.05 3.81
CA CYS A 91 0.64 -2.11 5.27
C CYS A 91 0.71 -0.73 5.94
N VAL A 92 1.58 0.17 5.43
CA VAL A 92 1.82 1.46 6.12
C VAL A 92 0.67 2.44 5.93
N ASN A 93 -0.04 2.37 4.80
CA ASN A 93 -1.22 3.22 4.56
C ASN A 93 -2.36 2.89 5.55
N ASP A 94 -2.53 1.62 5.92
CA ASP A 94 -3.49 1.23 6.97
C ASP A 94 -3.06 1.72 8.35
N VAL A 95 -1.77 1.64 8.66
CA VAL A 95 -1.21 2.16 9.93
C VAL A 95 -1.48 3.65 10.10
N ILE A 96 -1.27 4.44 9.05
CA ILE A 96 -1.52 5.89 9.11
C ILE A 96 -2.99 6.26 9.16
N CYS A 97 -3.92 5.40 8.73
CA CYS A 97 -5.36 5.61 8.90
C CYS A 97 -5.79 5.68 10.38
N CYS A 98 -4.97 5.15 11.30
CA CYS A 98 -5.17 5.30 12.74
C CYS A 98 -4.50 6.55 13.34
N GLY A 99 -3.84 7.39 12.53
CA GLY A 99 -3.05 8.54 12.98
C GLY A 99 -1.63 8.17 13.43
N ALA A 100 -1.20 6.92 13.24
CA ALA A 100 0.10 6.43 13.69
C ALA A 100 1.23 6.78 12.70
N LYS A 101 2.43 6.99 13.25
CA LYS A 101 3.66 7.12 12.47
C LYS A 101 4.29 5.74 12.30
N PRO A 102 4.55 5.26 11.07
CA PRO A 102 5.30 4.01 10.85
C PRO A 102 6.70 4.07 11.47
N LEU A 103 7.12 2.95 12.07
CA LEU A 103 8.41 2.79 12.74
C LEU A 103 9.31 1.82 11.98
N PHE A 104 8.80 0.61 11.77
CA PHE A 104 9.56 -0.45 11.11
C PHE A 104 8.65 -1.39 10.32
N PHE A 105 9.29 -2.16 9.46
CA PHE A 105 8.68 -3.10 8.54
C PHE A 105 9.43 -4.43 8.56
N LEU A 106 8.69 -5.52 8.35
CA LEU A 106 9.18 -6.87 8.13
C LEU A 106 8.52 -7.42 6.86
N ASP A 107 9.27 -8.14 6.04
CA ASP A 107 8.72 -8.84 4.88
C ASP A 107 8.73 -10.36 5.06
N TYR A 108 7.85 -11.03 4.32
CA TYR A 108 7.86 -12.48 4.12
C TYR A 108 7.79 -12.77 2.63
N ILE A 109 8.84 -13.42 2.10
CA ILE A 109 8.96 -13.78 0.69
C ILE A 109 8.97 -15.30 0.60
N ALA A 110 7.90 -15.91 0.07
CA ALA A 110 7.81 -17.35 -0.15
C ALA A 110 8.00 -17.64 -1.64
N VAL A 111 9.00 -18.42 -2.00
CA VAL A 111 9.40 -18.65 -3.40
C VAL A 111 9.39 -20.14 -3.77
N GLY A 112 9.06 -20.46 -5.02
CA GLY A 112 9.22 -21.82 -5.53
C GLY A 112 10.69 -22.23 -5.63
N LYS A 113 11.54 -21.26 -6.03
CA LYS A 113 13.01 -21.40 -6.05
C LYS A 113 13.68 -20.07 -5.73
N ASN A 114 14.74 -20.12 -4.92
CA ASN A 114 15.50 -18.94 -4.56
C ASN A 114 16.47 -18.54 -5.69
N TYR A 115 16.14 -17.47 -6.40
CA TYR A 115 17.01 -16.79 -7.34
C TYR A 115 17.55 -15.52 -6.67
N PRO A 116 18.79 -15.48 -6.19
CA PRO A 116 19.32 -14.42 -5.34
C PRO A 116 19.15 -13.01 -5.91
N GLU A 117 19.35 -12.86 -7.20
CA GLU A 117 19.21 -11.58 -7.90
C GLU A 117 17.74 -11.10 -7.92
N LYS A 118 16.79 -12.00 -8.17
CA LYS A 118 15.36 -11.71 -8.15
C LYS A 118 14.90 -11.34 -6.73
N ILE A 119 15.36 -12.07 -5.70
CA ILE A 119 15.07 -11.72 -4.31
C ILE A 119 15.62 -10.34 -3.97
N ALA A 120 16.84 -10.01 -4.37
CA ALA A 120 17.43 -8.70 -4.14
C ALA A 120 16.64 -7.57 -4.85
N GLU A 121 16.11 -7.84 -6.05
CA GLU A 121 15.25 -6.91 -6.77
C GLU A 121 13.92 -6.67 -6.03
N ILE A 122 13.25 -7.73 -5.55
CA ILE A 122 12.03 -7.60 -4.73
C ILE A 122 12.31 -6.76 -3.48
N VAL A 123 13.38 -7.11 -2.73
CA VAL A 123 13.75 -6.38 -1.50
C VAL A 123 14.19 -4.94 -1.80
N SER A 124 14.73 -4.66 -2.99
CA SER A 124 15.02 -3.27 -3.37
C SER A 124 13.74 -2.42 -3.42
N GLY A 125 12.63 -2.99 -3.89
CA GLY A 125 11.31 -2.36 -3.87
C GLY A 125 10.76 -2.20 -2.45
N VAL A 126 10.91 -3.21 -1.60
CA VAL A 126 10.52 -3.14 -0.19
C VAL A 126 11.30 -2.02 0.51
N ALA A 127 12.62 -1.97 0.32
CA ALA A 127 13.47 -0.93 0.89
C ALA A 127 13.08 0.47 0.39
N GLU A 128 12.77 0.63 -0.89
CA GLU A 128 12.29 1.91 -1.43
C GLU A 128 10.98 2.33 -0.78
N GLY A 129 10.01 1.42 -0.62
CA GLY A 129 8.77 1.70 0.10
C GLY A 129 9.01 2.09 1.57
N CYS A 130 9.96 1.44 2.24
CA CYS A 130 10.37 1.80 3.60
C CYS A 130 10.98 3.20 3.66
N VAL A 131 11.85 3.57 2.72
CA VAL A 131 12.41 4.93 2.63
C VAL A 131 11.31 5.97 2.44
N GLN A 132 10.36 5.72 1.53
CA GLN A 132 9.23 6.64 1.28
C GLN A 132 8.35 6.82 2.51
N SER A 133 8.10 5.75 3.29
CA SER A 133 7.28 5.78 4.50
C SER A 133 8.03 6.24 5.75
N GLY A 134 9.38 6.32 5.71
CA GLY A 134 10.21 6.60 6.86
C GLY A 134 10.29 5.45 7.88
N ALA A 135 9.84 4.24 7.50
CA ALA A 135 9.97 3.02 8.29
C ALA A 135 11.32 2.34 8.02
N ALA A 136 11.86 1.66 9.02
CA ALA A 136 13.09 0.87 8.85
C ALA A 136 12.75 -0.58 8.49
N LEU A 137 13.38 -1.15 7.47
CA LEU A 137 13.33 -2.59 7.19
C LEU A 137 14.29 -3.31 8.14
N ILE A 138 13.78 -3.84 9.26
CA ILE A 138 14.63 -4.37 10.35
C ILE A 138 14.78 -5.88 10.32
N GLY A 139 14.13 -6.57 9.42
CA GLY A 139 14.17 -8.03 9.28
C GLY A 139 13.16 -8.50 8.25
N GLY A 140 13.09 -9.80 8.10
CA GLY A 140 12.17 -10.49 7.21
C GLY A 140 12.53 -11.96 7.10
N GLU A 141 11.82 -12.68 6.25
CA GLU A 141 12.05 -14.10 5.98
C GLU A 141 11.96 -14.35 4.47
N THR A 142 12.90 -15.16 3.95
CA THR A 142 12.81 -15.70 2.58
C THR A 142 12.77 -17.22 2.66
N ALA A 143 11.61 -17.80 2.38
CA ALA A 143 11.38 -19.23 2.43
C ALA A 143 11.37 -19.84 1.02
N GLU A 144 12.31 -20.75 0.74
CA GLU A 144 12.27 -21.58 -0.45
C GLU A 144 11.34 -22.78 -0.20
N MET A 145 10.28 -22.88 -1.00
CA MET A 145 9.17 -23.83 -0.80
C MET A 145 8.95 -24.68 -2.07
N PRO A 146 9.87 -25.59 -2.37
CA PRO A 146 9.79 -26.43 -3.56
C PRO A 146 8.53 -27.30 -3.55
N GLY A 147 7.81 -27.30 -4.69
CA GLY A 147 6.57 -28.07 -4.83
C GLY A 147 5.32 -27.39 -4.24
N PHE A 148 5.46 -26.28 -3.51
CA PHE A 148 4.34 -25.48 -3.02
C PHE A 148 4.03 -24.32 -3.98
N TYR A 149 5.05 -23.57 -4.38
CA TYR A 149 4.96 -22.57 -5.44
C TYR A 149 5.59 -23.10 -6.74
N PRO A 150 5.08 -22.67 -7.91
CA PRO A 150 5.82 -22.83 -9.17
C PRO A 150 7.24 -22.25 -9.07
N VAL A 151 8.19 -22.84 -9.80
CA VAL A 151 9.62 -22.52 -9.68
C VAL A 151 9.92 -21.02 -9.86
N ASP A 152 9.21 -20.35 -10.78
CA ASP A 152 9.45 -18.95 -11.12
C ASP A 152 8.51 -17.98 -10.39
N GLU A 153 7.65 -18.47 -9.50
CA GLU A 153 6.66 -17.69 -8.78
C GLU A 153 7.01 -17.52 -7.30
N TYR A 154 6.45 -16.49 -6.71
CA TYR A 154 6.58 -16.18 -5.29
C TYR A 154 5.33 -15.50 -4.75
N ASP A 155 5.21 -15.48 -3.44
CA ASP A 155 4.30 -14.59 -2.72
C ASP A 155 5.10 -13.60 -1.87
N LEU A 156 4.54 -12.42 -1.66
CA LEU A 156 5.16 -11.33 -0.92
C LEU A 156 4.12 -10.70 0.00
N ALA A 157 4.40 -10.76 1.28
CA ALA A 157 3.61 -10.13 2.33
C ALA A 157 4.51 -9.30 3.26
N GLY A 158 3.90 -8.38 3.99
CA GLY A 158 4.59 -7.50 4.91
C GLY A 158 3.86 -7.30 6.21
N PHE A 159 4.59 -6.79 7.18
CA PHE A 159 4.09 -6.41 8.49
C PHE A 159 4.73 -5.08 8.91
N ALA A 160 3.89 -4.08 9.13
CA ALA A 160 4.29 -2.75 9.59
C ALA A 160 3.89 -2.54 11.04
N VAL A 161 4.73 -1.83 11.78
CA VAL A 161 4.40 -1.32 13.11
C VAL A 161 4.60 0.19 13.13
N GLY A 162 3.63 0.90 13.68
CA GLY A 162 3.68 2.32 13.93
C GLY A 162 3.34 2.64 15.38
N VAL A 163 3.49 3.91 15.75
CA VAL A 163 3.16 4.45 17.05
C VAL A 163 2.31 5.70 16.95
N VAL A 164 1.37 5.84 17.88
CA VAL A 164 0.55 7.05 18.05
C VAL A 164 0.39 7.32 19.54
N ASP A 165 0.31 8.61 19.95
CA ASP A 165 -0.17 8.93 21.29
C ASP A 165 -1.65 8.57 21.42
N LYS A 166 -2.04 7.96 22.53
CA LYS A 166 -3.44 7.58 22.77
C LYS A 166 -4.43 8.74 22.57
N SER A 167 -4.02 9.96 22.89
CA SER A 167 -4.83 11.17 22.74
C SER A 167 -4.96 11.65 21.29
N LYS A 168 -4.08 11.16 20.39
CA LYS A 168 -4.02 11.54 18.96
C LYS A 168 -4.55 10.43 18.03
N ILE A 169 -5.09 9.34 18.58
CA ILE A 169 -5.81 8.35 17.77
C ILE A 169 -6.99 9.03 17.11
N LEU A 170 -7.16 8.84 15.81
CA LEU A 170 -8.26 9.43 15.05
C LEU A 170 -9.63 9.02 15.61
N ARG A 171 -10.57 9.95 15.66
CA ARG A 171 -11.86 9.82 16.33
C ARG A 171 -13.01 9.93 15.32
N PRO A 172 -13.37 8.84 14.65
CA PRO A 172 -14.50 8.85 13.72
C PRO A 172 -15.83 9.31 14.38
N ASP A 173 -15.99 9.07 15.68
CA ASP A 173 -17.14 9.49 16.48
C ASP A 173 -17.33 11.03 16.58
N GLU A 174 -16.33 11.82 16.23
CA GLU A 174 -16.41 13.30 16.19
C GLU A 174 -16.94 13.84 14.85
N GLN A 175 -17.22 12.99 13.88
CA GLN A 175 -17.76 13.37 12.58
C GLN A 175 -19.25 13.72 12.68
N LYS A 176 -19.69 14.65 11.81
CA LYS A 176 -21.07 15.11 11.73
C LYS A 176 -21.43 15.50 10.30
N ALA A 177 -22.71 15.60 10.01
CA ALA A 177 -23.19 16.17 8.75
C ALA A 177 -22.61 17.59 8.53
N GLY A 178 -22.18 17.86 7.29
CA GLY A 178 -21.49 19.08 6.89
C GLY A 178 -19.97 19.05 7.02
N ASP A 179 -19.38 18.00 7.59
CA ASP A 179 -17.93 17.78 7.48
C ASP A 179 -17.56 17.47 6.02
N VAL A 180 -16.36 17.86 5.62
CA VAL A 180 -15.88 17.73 4.23
C VAL A 180 -15.00 16.50 4.10
N MET A 181 -15.26 15.72 3.04
CA MET A 181 -14.43 14.60 2.61
C MET A 181 -13.50 15.05 1.50
N ILE A 182 -12.20 14.88 1.71
CA ILE A 182 -11.13 15.18 0.76
C ILE A 182 -10.61 13.87 0.18
N ALA A 183 -10.42 13.82 -1.14
CA ALA A 183 -9.71 12.76 -1.84
C ALA A 183 -8.24 13.10 -1.99
N ILE A 184 -7.36 12.13 -1.76
CA ILE A 184 -5.95 12.17 -2.17
C ILE A 184 -5.80 11.19 -3.34
N LYS A 185 -5.25 11.68 -4.47
CA LYS A 185 -5.20 10.91 -5.72
C LYS A 185 -4.36 9.64 -5.60
N SER A 186 -4.83 8.56 -6.24
CA SER A 186 -4.06 7.34 -6.45
C SER A 186 -3.05 7.49 -7.58
N SER A 187 -2.11 6.55 -7.66
CA SER A 187 -1.15 6.43 -8.78
C SER A 187 -1.67 5.51 -9.91
N GLY A 188 -2.82 4.88 -9.73
CA GLY A 188 -3.38 3.89 -10.63
C GLY A 188 -4.23 2.87 -9.88
N VAL A 189 -4.20 1.63 -10.36
CA VAL A 189 -4.99 0.52 -9.77
C VAL A 189 -4.53 0.17 -8.35
N HIS A 190 -3.31 0.55 -7.99
CA HIS A 190 -2.64 0.15 -6.75
C HIS A 190 -2.38 -1.36 -6.72
N SER A 191 -2.84 -2.06 -5.67
CA SER A 191 -2.61 -3.49 -5.50
C SER A 191 -3.91 -4.31 -5.37
N ASN A 192 -5.06 -3.72 -5.71
CA ASN A 192 -6.37 -4.34 -5.55
C ASN A 192 -7.12 -4.52 -6.88
N GLY A 193 -8.03 -5.49 -6.94
CA GLY A 193 -8.85 -5.75 -8.13
C GLY A 193 -8.13 -6.49 -9.26
N PHE A 194 -6.89 -6.95 -9.07
CA PHE A 194 -6.08 -7.57 -10.15
C PHE A 194 -6.63 -8.90 -10.67
N SER A 195 -7.42 -9.64 -9.92
CA SER A 195 -8.11 -10.82 -10.45
C SER A 195 -9.09 -10.44 -11.56
N LEU A 196 -9.83 -9.33 -11.38
CA LEU A 196 -10.72 -8.79 -12.40
C LEU A 196 -9.94 -8.19 -13.58
N VAL A 197 -8.91 -7.39 -13.32
CA VAL A 197 -8.01 -6.83 -14.35
C VAL A 197 -7.46 -7.93 -15.26
N ARG A 198 -6.94 -9.02 -14.68
CA ARG A 198 -6.39 -10.15 -15.42
C ARG A 198 -7.42 -10.86 -16.28
N LYS A 199 -8.64 -10.96 -15.82
CA LYS A 199 -9.77 -11.52 -16.57
C LYS A 199 -10.17 -10.62 -17.74
N VAL A 200 -10.32 -9.31 -17.49
CA VAL A 200 -10.77 -8.30 -18.47
C VAL A 200 -9.80 -8.24 -19.66
N PHE A 201 -8.50 -8.16 -19.40
CA PHE A 201 -7.50 -8.03 -20.45
C PHE A 201 -6.96 -9.36 -20.97
N THR A 202 -7.45 -10.50 -20.45
CA THR A 202 -6.87 -11.83 -20.81
C THR A 202 -5.35 -11.77 -20.75
N VAL A 203 -4.83 -11.40 -19.59
CA VAL A 203 -3.43 -10.99 -19.41
C VAL A 203 -2.44 -12.05 -19.89
N ASN A 204 -1.57 -11.64 -20.82
CA ASN A 204 -0.40 -12.36 -21.33
C ASN A 204 0.63 -11.33 -21.79
N GLU A 205 1.84 -11.76 -22.14
CA GLU A 205 2.95 -10.87 -22.56
C GLU A 205 2.56 -9.92 -23.69
N ALA A 206 1.87 -10.42 -24.74
CA ALA A 206 1.47 -9.61 -25.90
C ALA A 206 0.47 -8.51 -25.54
N ASN A 207 -0.51 -8.82 -24.68
CA ASN A 207 -1.50 -7.85 -24.22
C ASN A 207 -0.89 -6.83 -23.26
N LEU A 208 0.06 -7.24 -22.41
CA LEU A 208 0.78 -6.32 -21.53
C LEU A 208 1.70 -5.37 -22.29
N ALA A 209 2.29 -5.81 -23.40
CA ALA A 209 3.13 -4.97 -24.27
C ALA A 209 2.33 -3.96 -25.12
N ARG A 210 1.00 -4.07 -25.16
CA ARG A 210 0.16 -3.17 -25.95
C ARG A 210 0.18 -1.76 -25.38
N HIS A 211 0.52 -0.78 -26.20
CA HIS A 211 0.48 0.64 -25.88
C HIS A 211 -0.93 1.20 -26.04
N TYR A 212 -1.37 2.02 -25.09
CA TYR A 212 -2.63 2.74 -25.12
C TYR A 212 -2.36 4.24 -25.07
N SER A 213 -2.89 5.01 -26.04
CA SER A 213 -2.71 6.46 -26.11
C SER A 213 -3.16 7.18 -24.84
N ASP A 214 -4.31 6.76 -24.32
CA ASP A 214 -4.93 7.39 -23.16
C ASP A 214 -4.18 7.12 -21.84
N LEU A 215 -3.36 6.06 -21.80
CA LEU A 215 -2.48 5.76 -20.68
C LEU A 215 -1.08 6.38 -20.84
N GLY A 216 -0.70 6.75 -22.06
CA GLY A 216 0.63 7.24 -22.41
C GLY A 216 1.75 6.20 -22.26
N SER A 217 1.42 4.91 -22.03
CA SER A 217 2.35 3.80 -21.78
C SER A 217 1.76 2.47 -22.21
N THR A 218 2.51 1.39 -22.01
CA THR A 218 1.97 0.04 -22.19
C THR A 218 1.02 -0.33 -21.04
N LEU A 219 0.11 -1.28 -21.30
CA LEU A 219 -0.79 -1.79 -20.28
C LEU A 219 -0.01 -2.34 -19.07
N GLY A 220 1.04 -3.10 -19.32
CA GLY A 220 1.85 -3.69 -18.27
C GLY A 220 2.56 -2.65 -17.39
N GLU A 221 3.14 -1.61 -17.98
CA GLU A 221 3.76 -0.51 -17.25
C GLU A 221 2.73 0.22 -16.37
N THR A 222 1.55 0.54 -16.92
CA THR A 222 0.45 1.16 -16.16
C THR A 222 0.02 0.27 -14.99
N LEU A 223 -0.15 -1.04 -15.22
CA LEU A 223 -0.60 -1.98 -14.19
C LEU A 223 0.46 -2.23 -13.11
N LEU A 224 1.76 -2.12 -13.44
CA LEU A 224 2.85 -2.25 -12.46
C LEU A 224 3.19 -0.94 -11.75
N THR A 225 2.52 0.17 -12.07
CA THR A 225 2.69 1.40 -11.28
C THR A 225 2.47 1.09 -9.80
N PRO A 226 3.44 1.40 -8.92
CA PRO A 226 3.34 1.07 -7.50
C PRO A 226 2.18 1.79 -6.81
N THR A 227 1.64 1.15 -5.79
CA THR A 227 0.73 1.77 -4.83
C THR A 227 1.41 2.99 -4.19
N LYS A 228 0.71 4.10 -4.15
CA LYS A 228 1.21 5.34 -3.55
C LYS A 228 1.30 5.20 -2.02
N ILE A 229 2.38 5.72 -1.45
CA ILE A 229 2.60 5.79 0.00
C ILE A 229 2.23 7.18 0.49
N TYR A 230 1.20 7.28 1.31
CA TYR A 230 0.60 8.55 1.75
C TYR A 230 1.17 9.09 3.07
N VAL A 231 2.17 8.44 3.65
CA VAL A 231 2.69 8.75 4.99
C VAL A 231 3.04 10.23 5.15
N LYS A 232 3.79 10.82 4.21
CA LYS A 232 4.20 12.24 4.28
C LYS A 232 3.00 13.19 4.20
N ALA A 233 2.04 12.91 3.32
CA ALA A 233 0.84 13.73 3.15
C ALA A 233 -0.03 13.69 4.42
N VAL A 234 -0.22 12.49 4.99
CA VAL A 234 -1.01 12.33 6.21
C VAL A 234 -0.31 12.98 7.41
N GLN A 235 1.00 12.85 7.56
CA GLN A 235 1.73 13.55 8.63
C GLN A 235 1.64 15.07 8.51
N SER A 236 1.69 15.60 7.28
CA SER A 236 1.48 17.03 7.02
C SER A 236 0.07 17.46 7.41
N LEU A 237 -0.96 16.69 7.04
CA LEU A 237 -2.36 16.92 7.43
C LEU A 237 -2.56 16.92 8.94
N LEU A 238 -2.09 15.88 9.63
CA LEU A 238 -2.23 15.75 11.09
C LEU A 238 -1.53 16.89 11.87
N SER A 239 -0.51 17.49 11.27
CA SER A 239 0.19 18.65 11.84
C SER A 239 -0.52 19.98 11.56
N ALA A 240 -1.34 20.05 10.52
CA ALA A 240 -1.97 21.28 10.05
C ALA A 240 -3.38 21.47 10.56
N VAL A 241 -4.20 20.42 10.60
CA VAL A 241 -5.64 20.47 10.90
C VAL A 241 -6.06 19.33 11.81
N ASN A 242 -7.27 19.44 12.39
CA ASN A 242 -7.90 18.33 13.10
C ASN A 242 -8.52 17.35 12.11
N VAL A 243 -7.80 16.26 11.83
CA VAL A 243 -8.30 15.16 10.99
C VAL A 243 -9.19 14.25 11.82
N LYS A 244 -10.44 14.06 11.40
CA LYS A 244 -11.41 13.23 12.13
C LYS A 244 -11.31 11.76 11.77
N SER A 245 -11.11 11.46 10.48
CA SER A 245 -10.87 10.09 10.00
C SER A 245 -10.13 10.06 8.69
N ILE A 246 -9.58 8.90 8.38
CA ILE A 246 -8.90 8.58 7.13
C ILE A 246 -9.35 7.19 6.68
N SER A 247 -9.63 7.01 5.39
CA SER A 247 -9.88 5.69 4.78
C SER A 247 -8.88 5.43 3.67
N HIS A 248 -8.21 4.28 3.72
CA HIS A 248 -7.41 3.75 2.61
C HIS A 248 -8.33 3.01 1.64
N ILE A 249 -8.39 3.43 0.39
CA ILE A 249 -9.29 2.84 -0.61
C ILE A 249 -8.61 1.65 -1.29
N THR A 250 -8.93 0.47 -0.82
CA THR A 250 -8.37 -0.82 -1.22
C THR A 250 -9.42 -1.72 -1.88
N GLY A 251 -9.32 -3.04 -1.75
CA GLY A 251 -10.36 -3.97 -2.21
C GLY A 251 -11.71 -3.66 -1.58
N GLY A 252 -12.79 -3.78 -2.37
CA GLY A 252 -14.12 -3.32 -1.96
C GLY A 252 -14.41 -1.85 -2.30
N GLY A 253 -13.40 -1.09 -2.79
CA GLY A 253 -13.57 0.26 -3.30
C GLY A 253 -14.17 1.23 -2.30
N PHE A 254 -14.97 2.17 -2.78
CA PHE A 254 -15.59 3.20 -1.94
C PHE A 254 -16.60 2.61 -0.95
N TYR A 255 -17.43 1.68 -1.41
CA TYR A 255 -18.57 1.17 -0.65
C TYR A 255 -18.18 0.34 0.57
N GLU A 256 -17.00 -0.28 0.57
CA GLU A 256 -16.54 -1.07 1.73
C GLU A 256 -15.52 -0.30 2.60
N ASN A 257 -14.69 0.56 2.01
CA ASN A 257 -13.62 1.21 2.78
C ASN A 257 -14.06 2.51 3.45
N ILE A 258 -14.84 3.37 2.80
CA ILE A 258 -15.28 4.64 3.38
C ILE A 258 -16.12 4.42 4.65
N PRO A 259 -17.14 3.51 4.66
CA PRO A 259 -17.96 3.30 5.85
C PRO A 259 -17.20 2.81 7.08
N ARG A 260 -16.04 2.16 6.91
CA ARG A 260 -15.21 1.69 8.04
C ARG A 260 -14.70 2.82 8.93
N SER A 261 -14.66 4.03 8.40
CA SER A 261 -14.20 5.23 9.12
C SER A 261 -15.31 6.24 9.39
N LEU A 262 -16.59 5.85 9.22
CA LEU A 262 -17.75 6.67 9.52
C LEU A 262 -18.46 6.17 10.77
N PRO A 263 -19.04 7.07 11.61
CA PRO A 263 -19.91 6.65 12.70
C PRO A 263 -21.29 6.24 12.17
N ASN A 264 -22.05 5.52 12.99
CA ASN A 264 -23.44 5.17 12.68
C ASN A 264 -24.28 6.44 12.45
N GLY A 265 -25.20 6.41 11.48
CA GLY A 265 -26.07 7.54 11.15
C GLY A 265 -25.44 8.58 10.24
N ILE A 266 -24.18 8.39 9.84
CA ILE A 266 -23.47 9.30 8.93
C ILE A 266 -23.06 8.55 7.67
N SER A 267 -23.24 9.20 6.53
CA SER A 267 -22.85 8.68 5.21
C SER A 267 -22.02 9.72 4.45
N ALA A 268 -21.15 9.24 3.57
CA ALA A 268 -20.43 10.08 2.61
C ALA A 268 -21.31 10.32 1.38
N LYS A 269 -21.65 11.58 1.09
CA LYS A 269 -22.31 12.01 -0.14
C LYS A 269 -21.28 12.54 -1.11
N ILE A 270 -21.13 11.88 -2.24
CA ILE A 270 -20.11 12.13 -3.26
C ILE A 270 -20.81 12.45 -4.58
N GLU A 271 -20.51 13.62 -5.13
CA GLU A 271 -20.95 13.95 -6.48
C GLU A 271 -20.13 13.14 -7.48
N ARG A 272 -20.78 12.38 -8.37
CA ARG A 272 -20.10 11.50 -9.33
C ARG A 272 -19.05 12.24 -10.17
N ASN A 273 -19.34 13.45 -10.59
CA ASN A 273 -18.46 14.29 -11.39
C ASN A 273 -17.29 14.92 -10.62
N ALA A 274 -17.31 14.86 -9.29
CA ALA A 274 -16.17 15.26 -8.46
C ALA A 274 -15.07 14.20 -8.44
N VAL A 275 -15.39 12.95 -8.79
CA VAL A 275 -14.38 11.87 -8.82
C VAL A 275 -13.51 12.01 -10.07
N ASP A 276 -12.24 12.34 -9.88
CA ASP A 276 -11.24 12.43 -10.97
C ASP A 276 -10.73 11.02 -11.34
N VAL A 277 -11.52 10.35 -12.20
CA VAL A 277 -11.27 8.96 -12.59
C VAL A 277 -10.08 8.86 -13.52
N LEU A 278 -9.07 8.08 -13.13
CA LEU A 278 -7.89 7.87 -13.97
C LEU A 278 -8.23 7.04 -15.22
N PRO A 279 -7.58 7.29 -16.37
CA PRO A 279 -7.89 6.65 -17.67
C PRO A 279 -7.90 5.13 -17.64
N ILE A 280 -7.05 4.51 -16.81
CA ILE A 280 -7.00 3.04 -16.67
C ILE A 280 -8.35 2.45 -16.22
N PHE A 281 -9.11 3.13 -15.36
CA PHE A 281 -10.39 2.64 -14.88
C PHE A 281 -11.47 2.70 -15.96
N ASN A 282 -11.44 3.74 -16.79
CA ASN A 282 -12.31 3.82 -17.98
C ASN A 282 -12.02 2.66 -18.93
N LEU A 283 -10.73 2.41 -19.21
CA LEU A 283 -10.30 1.31 -20.07
C LEU A 283 -10.73 -0.07 -19.51
N ILE A 284 -10.64 -0.29 -18.18
CA ILE A 284 -11.11 -1.52 -17.52
C ILE A 284 -12.62 -1.65 -17.68
N ALA A 285 -13.39 -0.60 -17.39
CA ALA A 285 -14.84 -0.60 -17.44
C ALA A 285 -15.35 -0.90 -18.88
N GLU A 286 -14.82 -0.21 -19.88
CA GLU A 286 -15.19 -0.37 -21.28
C GLU A 286 -14.85 -1.75 -21.83
N THR A 287 -13.60 -2.20 -21.60
CA THR A 287 -13.12 -3.51 -22.09
C THR A 287 -13.88 -4.66 -21.43
N GLY A 288 -14.10 -4.56 -20.12
CA GLY A 288 -14.81 -5.58 -19.35
C GLY A 288 -16.33 -5.45 -19.39
N LYS A 289 -16.88 -4.36 -19.93
CA LYS A 289 -18.30 -3.98 -19.86
C LYS A 289 -18.81 -4.05 -18.42
N ILE A 290 -18.03 -3.50 -17.49
CA ILE A 290 -18.29 -3.56 -16.06
C ILE A 290 -19.22 -2.40 -15.69
N PRO A 291 -20.35 -2.67 -14.99
CA PRO A 291 -21.22 -1.63 -14.48
C PRO A 291 -20.47 -0.66 -13.55
N GLU A 292 -20.82 0.61 -13.60
CA GLU A 292 -20.16 1.66 -12.79
C GLU A 292 -20.17 1.33 -11.30
N ARG A 293 -21.29 0.82 -10.78
CA ARG A 293 -21.41 0.39 -9.38
C ARG A 293 -20.33 -0.62 -9.00
N ASP A 294 -20.09 -1.62 -9.87
CA ASP A 294 -19.10 -2.66 -9.63
C ASP A 294 -17.67 -2.11 -9.72
N MET A 295 -17.44 -1.12 -10.59
CA MET A 295 -16.15 -0.40 -10.64
C MET A 295 -15.85 0.29 -9.31
N PHE A 296 -16.80 1.05 -8.76
CA PHE A 296 -16.67 1.71 -7.46
C PHE A 296 -16.65 0.74 -6.26
N ASN A 297 -17.14 -0.48 -6.43
CA ASN A 297 -17.08 -1.55 -5.42
C ASN A 297 -15.82 -2.42 -5.51
N THR A 298 -14.99 -2.24 -6.55
CA THR A 298 -13.80 -3.07 -6.76
C THR A 298 -12.52 -2.26 -6.71
N PHE A 299 -12.55 -1.03 -7.25
CA PHE A 299 -11.37 -0.21 -7.50
C PHE A 299 -11.42 1.13 -6.75
N ASN A 300 -10.25 1.75 -6.62
CA ASN A 300 -10.10 3.06 -6.01
C ASN A 300 -10.54 4.23 -6.93
N MET A 301 -10.81 3.99 -8.19
CA MET A 301 -11.31 4.96 -9.20
C MET A 301 -10.49 6.26 -9.32
N GLY A 302 -9.22 6.26 -8.89
CA GLY A 302 -8.37 7.45 -8.87
C GLY A 302 -8.23 8.10 -7.47
N VAL A 303 -8.93 7.58 -6.47
CA VAL A 303 -8.89 8.04 -5.07
C VAL A 303 -8.23 6.98 -4.21
N GLY A 304 -6.98 7.17 -3.86
CA GLY A 304 -6.29 6.16 -3.04
C GLY A 304 -6.55 6.30 -1.54
N MET A 305 -6.88 7.51 -1.09
CA MET A 305 -7.18 7.78 0.32
C MET A 305 -8.22 8.89 0.44
N THR A 306 -9.12 8.77 1.41
CA THR A 306 -10.04 9.85 1.78
C THR A 306 -9.75 10.33 3.19
N VAL A 307 -9.97 11.62 3.43
CA VAL A 307 -9.74 12.28 4.71
C VAL A 307 -10.97 13.12 5.06
N VAL A 308 -11.44 13.05 6.29
CA VAL A 308 -12.56 13.86 6.78
C VAL A 308 -12.05 14.93 7.74
N VAL A 309 -12.43 16.17 7.47
CA VAL A 309 -12.10 17.36 8.27
C VAL A 309 -13.33 18.24 8.47
N ASP A 310 -13.27 19.16 9.43
CA ASP A 310 -14.29 20.24 9.54
C ASP A 310 -14.27 21.09 8.26
N LYS A 311 -15.44 21.58 7.85
CA LYS A 311 -15.58 22.40 6.64
C LYS A 311 -14.65 23.62 6.63
N ASN A 312 -14.39 24.23 7.79
CA ASN A 312 -13.52 25.39 7.90
C ASN A 312 -12.03 25.05 7.74
N ASP A 313 -11.66 23.79 7.89
CA ASP A 313 -10.28 23.30 7.74
C ASP A 313 -9.98 22.77 6.33
N ALA A 314 -10.97 22.67 5.43
CA ALA A 314 -10.83 22.02 4.12
C ALA A 314 -9.70 22.64 3.27
N ASP A 315 -9.67 23.98 3.12
CA ASP A 315 -8.64 24.64 2.31
C ASP A 315 -7.24 24.43 2.89
N LYS A 316 -7.09 24.53 4.21
CA LYS A 316 -5.83 24.31 4.90
C LYS A 316 -5.37 22.86 4.80
N ALA A 317 -6.30 21.91 4.81
CA ALA A 317 -6.02 20.49 4.59
C ALA A 317 -5.50 20.24 3.16
N LEU A 318 -6.13 20.83 2.14
CA LEU A 318 -5.67 20.75 0.75
C LEU A 318 -4.28 21.35 0.58
N GLU A 319 -4.00 22.48 1.18
CA GLU A 319 -2.66 23.11 1.17
C GLU A 319 -1.60 22.21 1.83
N ALA A 320 -1.93 21.54 2.94
CA ALA A 320 -1.03 20.64 3.64
C ALA A 320 -0.67 19.41 2.78
N VAL A 321 -1.64 18.82 2.08
CA VAL A 321 -1.39 17.71 1.14
C VAL A 321 -0.52 18.18 -0.02
N LYS A 322 -0.83 19.32 -0.62
CA LYS A 322 -0.05 19.91 -1.72
C LYS A 322 1.39 20.23 -1.30
N ALA A 323 1.59 20.75 -0.09
CA ALA A 323 2.93 21.02 0.44
C ALA A 323 3.77 19.74 0.63
N ALA A 324 3.10 18.59 0.85
CA ALA A 324 3.74 17.28 0.90
C ALA A 324 4.05 16.68 -0.48
N GLY A 325 3.67 17.38 -1.58
CA GLY A 325 3.91 16.95 -2.95
C GLY A 325 2.81 16.06 -3.55
N GLU A 326 1.63 15.98 -2.90
CA GLU A 326 0.52 15.17 -3.36
C GLU A 326 -0.63 16.03 -3.90
N GLU A 327 -1.48 15.42 -4.73
CA GLU A 327 -2.68 16.04 -5.26
C GLU A 327 -3.90 15.61 -4.45
N ALA A 328 -4.72 16.60 -4.08
CA ALA A 328 -5.97 16.37 -3.37
C ALA A 328 -7.05 17.37 -3.82
N TYR A 329 -8.30 16.99 -3.60
CA TYR A 329 -9.47 17.80 -3.92
C TYR A 329 -10.64 17.44 -3.01
N VAL A 330 -11.64 18.33 -2.92
CA VAL A 330 -12.88 18.04 -2.21
C VAL A 330 -13.67 16.99 -2.98
N LEU A 331 -13.91 15.84 -2.35
CA LEU A 331 -14.64 14.72 -2.95
C LEU A 331 -16.14 14.79 -2.69
N GLY A 332 -16.52 15.27 -1.51
CA GLY A 332 -17.90 15.33 -1.09
C GLY A 332 -18.04 15.83 0.34
N GLU A 333 -19.19 15.59 0.94
CA GLU A 333 -19.53 15.97 2.30
C GLU A 333 -20.19 14.83 3.07
N LEU A 334 -20.17 14.91 4.38
CA LEU A 334 -20.92 13.99 5.23
C LEU A 334 -22.37 14.47 5.42
N VAL A 335 -23.30 13.51 5.42
CA VAL A 335 -24.73 13.76 5.60
C VAL A 335 -25.33 12.77 6.60
N ASP A 336 -26.46 13.16 7.22
CA ASP A 336 -27.24 12.28 8.06
C ASP A 336 -27.95 11.22 7.20
N SER A 337 -27.46 9.99 7.23
CA SER A 337 -27.96 8.84 6.47
C SER A 337 -27.33 7.54 6.98
N GLU A 338 -27.98 6.39 6.73
CA GLU A 338 -27.49 5.04 7.04
C GLU A 338 -26.97 4.28 5.80
N GLU A 339 -26.80 4.96 4.66
CA GLU A 339 -26.41 4.30 3.40
C GLU A 339 -24.90 4.03 3.27
N GLY A 340 -24.10 4.60 4.16
CA GLY A 340 -22.63 4.53 4.14
C GLY A 340 -22.01 5.39 3.03
N VAL A 341 -22.29 5.09 1.76
CA VAL A 341 -21.81 5.88 0.60
C VAL A 341 -22.92 6.13 -0.39
N ILE A 342 -23.15 7.39 -0.71
CA ILE A 342 -24.10 7.87 -1.70
C ILE A 342 -23.30 8.52 -2.83
N ILE A 343 -23.36 7.96 -4.04
CA ILE A 343 -22.78 8.56 -5.25
C ILE A 343 -23.94 9.05 -6.11
N CYS A 344 -24.02 10.35 -6.42
CA CYS A 344 -25.13 10.99 -7.12
C CYS A 344 -24.67 11.92 -8.26
#